data_eb7a95b493297f6c109f3de6cac3e14d
#
_entry.id   eb7a95b493297f6c109f3de6cac3e14d
#
_cell.length_a   1.000
_cell.length_b   1.000
_cell.length_c   1.000
_cell.angle_alpha   90.00
_cell.angle_beta   90.00
_cell.angle_gamma   90.00
#
_symmetry.space_group_name_H-M   'P 1'
#
loop_
_entity.id
_entity.type
_entity.pdbx_description
1 polymer ?
#
loop_
_entity_poly.entity_id
_entity_poly.type
_entity_poly.pdbx_seq_one_letter_code
_entity_poly.pdbx_strand_id
1 'polypeptide(L)' 'EVTFSDEDNTGVTVTAFTNEMAMEQFALIFAPDVTVLEPQRLREKVKSALEKALEKYN' A
#
# COMPACT_ATOMS: atom_id res chain seq x y z
N GLU A 1 -6.13 -3.42 11.00
CA GLU A 1 -7.07 -3.16 9.92
C GLU A 1 -6.47 -2.19 8.92
N VAL A 2 -6.46 -2.57 7.66
CA VAL A 2 -5.88 -1.74 6.61
C VAL A 2 -6.94 -1.47 5.55
N THR A 3 -7.04 -0.22 5.13
CA THR A 3 -7.97 0.19 4.10
C THR A 3 -7.22 0.50 2.81
N PHE A 4 -7.64 -0.13 1.72
CA PHE A 4 -7.08 0.10 0.40
C PHE A 4 -8.10 0.77 -0.49
N SER A 5 -7.62 1.46 -1.50
CA SER A 5 -8.45 1.96 -2.60
C SER A 5 -7.98 1.26 -3.86
N ASP A 6 -8.91 0.79 -4.68
CA ASP A 6 -8.58 0.22 -5.98
C ASP A 6 -8.63 1.33 -7.04
N GLU A 7 -8.46 0.97 -8.31
CA GLU A 7 -8.43 1.97 -9.38
C GLU A 7 -9.76 2.67 -9.59
N ASP A 8 -10.85 2.11 -9.07
CA ASP A 8 -12.16 2.73 -9.13
C ASP A 8 -12.42 3.64 -7.92
N ASN A 9 -11.44 3.78 -7.05
CA ASN A 9 -11.54 4.53 -5.80
C ASN A 9 -12.58 3.97 -4.85
N THR A 10 -12.85 2.69 -4.96
CA THR A 10 -13.75 2.01 -4.04
C THR A 10 -12.91 1.50 -2.87
N GLY A 11 -13.21 1.95 -1.68
CA GLY A 11 -12.46 1.53 -0.50
C GLY A 11 -12.74 0.09 -0.13
N VAL A 12 -11.70 -0.65 0.16
CA VAL A 12 -11.81 -2.02 0.64
C VAL A 12 -11.04 -2.13 1.94
N THR A 13 -11.69 -2.61 2.98
CA THR A 13 -11.05 -2.81 4.28
C THR A 13 -10.63 -4.26 4.42
N VAL A 14 -9.36 -4.47 4.73
CA VAL A 14 -8.82 -5.80 4.93
C VAL A 14 -8.40 -5.93 6.38
N THR A 15 -8.93 -6.91 7.07
CA THR A 15 -8.70 -7.07 8.51
C THR A 15 -7.96 -8.34 8.88
N ALA A 16 -7.66 -9.19 7.93
CA ALA A 16 -7.20 -10.55 8.20
C ALA A 16 -5.69 -10.75 8.20
N PHE A 17 -4.93 -9.71 8.03
CA PHE A 17 -3.49 -9.88 7.91
C PHE A 17 -2.80 -9.87 9.25
N THR A 18 -1.72 -10.63 9.31
CA THR A 18 -1.03 -10.90 10.56
C THR A 18 0.00 -9.84 10.93
N ASN A 19 0.57 -9.14 9.96
CA ASN A 19 1.56 -8.12 10.27
C ASN A 19 1.65 -7.06 9.20
N GLU A 20 2.31 -5.97 9.58
CA GLU A 20 2.44 -4.81 8.74
C GLU A 20 3.31 -5.06 7.51
N MET A 21 4.34 -5.89 7.67
CA MET A 21 5.21 -6.22 6.56
C MET A 21 4.46 -6.92 5.42
N ALA A 22 3.56 -7.83 5.78
CA ALA A 22 2.76 -8.53 4.79
C ALA A 22 1.85 -7.56 4.03
N MET A 23 1.29 -6.60 4.73
CA MET A 23 0.42 -5.60 4.14
C MET A 23 1.21 -4.67 3.21
N GLU A 24 2.41 -4.30 3.61
CA GLU A 24 3.29 -3.49 2.79
C GLU A 24 3.64 -4.21 1.49
N GLN A 25 3.99 -5.50 1.58
CA GLN A 25 4.30 -6.30 0.41
C GLN A 25 3.11 -6.40 -0.54
N PHE A 26 1.93 -6.62 0.00
CA PHE A 26 0.71 -6.68 -0.78
C PHE A 26 0.50 -5.38 -1.55
N ALA A 27 0.63 -4.26 -0.86
CA ALA A 27 0.45 -2.95 -1.47
C ALA A 27 1.46 -2.70 -2.59
N LEU A 28 2.71 -3.12 -2.39
CA LEU A 28 3.75 -2.91 -3.39
C LEU A 28 3.55 -3.80 -4.62
N ILE A 29 3.08 -5.02 -4.42
CA ILE A 29 2.83 -5.94 -5.53
C ILE A 29 1.73 -5.39 -6.45
N PHE A 30 0.72 -4.77 -5.87
CA PHE A 30 -0.42 -4.26 -6.63
C PHE A 30 -0.44 -2.73 -6.73
N ALA A 31 0.73 -2.11 -6.58
CA ALA A 31 0.85 -0.66 -6.44
C ALA A 31 0.13 0.18 -7.51
N PRO A 32 0.18 -0.16 -8.79
CA PRO A 32 -0.49 0.70 -9.77
C PRO A 32 -2.00 0.75 -9.59
N ASP A 33 -2.58 -0.33 -9.06
CA ASP A 33 -4.03 -0.46 -8.99
C ASP A 33 -4.59 -0.30 -7.58
N VAL A 34 -3.73 -0.38 -6.56
CA VAL A 34 -4.15 -0.38 -5.17
C VAL A 34 -3.38 0.66 -4.38
N THR A 35 -4.09 1.46 -3.62
CA THR A 35 -3.49 2.49 -2.78
C THR A 35 -3.85 2.23 -1.32
N VAL A 36 -2.88 2.30 -0.44
CA VAL A 36 -3.14 2.22 0.99
C VAL A 36 -3.71 3.55 1.45
N LEU A 37 -4.88 3.52 2.07
CA LEU A 37 -5.51 4.71 2.63
C LEU A 37 -5.21 4.84 4.12
N GLU A 38 -5.29 3.75 4.84
CA GLU A 38 -5.07 3.69 6.28
C GLU A 38 -4.42 2.37 6.65
N PRO A 39 -3.64 2.32 7.72
CA PRO A 39 -3.26 3.44 8.59
C PRO A 39 -2.19 4.32 7.95
N GLN A 40 -2.10 5.55 8.45
CA GLN A 40 -1.15 6.53 7.93
C GLN A 40 0.28 6.02 7.96
N ARG A 41 0.65 5.32 9.01
CA ARG A 41 1.99 4.74 9.15
C ARG A 41 2.34 3.81 7.99
N LEU A 42 1.43 2.93 7.63
CA LEU A 42 1.64 2.00 6.52
C LEU A 42 1.66 2.74 5.19
N ARG A 43 0.76 3.70 5.04
CA ARG A 43 0.70 4.52 3.84
C ARG A 43 2.04 5.21 3.57
N GLU A 44 2.63 5.77 4.62
CA GLU A 44 3.92 6.44 4.49
C GLU A 44 5.05 5.47 4.14
N LYS A 45 5.03 4.27 4.69
CA LYS A 45 6.01 3.26 4.36
C LYS A 45 5.95 2.86 2.90
N VAL A 46 4.75 2.64 2.39
CA VAL A 46 4.54 2.26 1.01
C VAL A 46 4.98 3.40 0.09
N LYS A 47 4.59 4.62 0.42
CA LYS A 47 4.99 5.79 -0.35
C LYS A 47 6.51 5.92 -0.44
N SER A 48 7.18 5.77 0.69
CA SER A 48 8.63 5.85 0.75
C SER A 48 9.30 4.77 -0.10
N ALA A 49 8.78 3.56 -0.04
CA ALA A 49 9.31 2.44 -0.83
C ALA A 49 9.15 2.71 -2.33
N LEU A 50 8.00 3.25 -2.73
CA LEU A 50 7.75 3.57 -4.12
C LEU A 50 8.68 4.69 -4.61
N GLU A 51 8.95 5.67 -3.78
CA GLU A 51 9.86 6.76 -4.12
C GLU A 51 11.28 6.24 -4.34
N LYS A 52 11.72 5.34 -3.48
CA LYS A 52 13.04 4.73 -3.61
C LYS A 52 13.14 3.88 -4.87
N ALA A 53 12.08 3.16 -5.18
CA ALA A 53 12.03 2.35 -6.39
C ALA A 53 12.10 3.25 -7.62
N LEU A 54 11.38 4.35 -7.60
CA LEU A 54 11.36 5.29 -8.71
C LEU A 54 12.75 5.86 -8.98
N GLU A 55 13.49 6.16 -7.94
CA GLU A 55 14.85 6.68 -8.08
C GLU A 55 15.77 5.78 -8.89
N LYS A 56 15.53 4.47 -8.83
CA LYS A 56 16.34 3.52 -9.56
C LYS A 56 16.09 3.54 -11.05
N TYR A 57 15.02 4.15 -11.48
CA TYR A 57 14.65 4.25 -12.89
C TYR A 57 14.96 5.61 -13.50
N ASN A 58 15.54 6.47 -12.72
CA ASN A 58 15.97 7.80 -13.22
C ASN A 58 17.47 7.79 -13.64
#